data_548643f3f070073cc485aaa3c845a3a1
#
_entry.id   548643f3f070073cc485aaa3c845a3a1
#
_cell.length_a   1.000
_cell.length_b   1.000
_cell.length_c   1.000
_cell.angle_alpha   90.00
_cell.angle_beta   90.00
_cell.angle_gamma   90.00
#
_symmetry.space_group_name_H-M   'P 1'
#
loop_
_entity.id
_entity.type
_entity.pdbx_description
1 polymer ?
#
loop_
_entity_poly.entity_id
_entity_poly.type
_entity_poly.pdbx_seq_one_letter_code
_entity_poly.pdbx_strand_id
1 'polypeptide(L)'
;MFKDKVVLVTGSAQGIGKAIALKFAKGGAKIALNDIETQKENLEKVKKEIEELGSQAKCYFADVSKYEEVERMIKEIEKDFGRLDVLVNNAGIIRDATLAKMNIEDWKKVIDIDLTGVFNCTKAALPLIIANQGNIISISSIVGERGNFGQTNYAAAKAGIIGFTKSLAKELGRFGVRVNAIAPGFIETPMTEKVPEEVKVMAKKLTALGRFGKPEEVANLVYFLASEEASFITGAVINIDGGLSI
;
A
#
# COMPACT_ATOMS: atom_id res chain seq x y z
N MET A 1 -17.27 2.92 -11.74
CA MET A 1 -15.92 2.98 -12.31
C MET A 1 -15.20 1.63 -12.16
N PHE A 2 -15.28 0.94 -11.00
CA PHE A 2 -14.62 -0.35 -10.76
C PHE A 2 -15.59 -1.54 -10.66
N LYS A 3 -16.79 -1.42 -11.24
CA LYS A 3 -17.77 -2.52 -11.22
C LYS A 3 -17.14 -3.78 -11.85
N ASP A 4 -17.28 -4.92 -11.15
CA ASP A 4 -16.73 -6.23 -11.50
C ASP A 4 -15.20 -6.35 -11.54
N LYS A 5 -14.46 -5.29 -11.17
CA LYS A 5 -13.00 -5.32 -11.00
C LYS A 5 -12.64 -5.94 -9.66
N VAL A 6 -11.51 -6.62 -9.60
CA VAL A 6 -10.97 -7.22 -8.37
C VAL A 6 -9.75 -6.42 -7.92
N VAL A 7 -9.76 -6.02 -6.66
CA VAL A 7 -8.69 -5.22 -6.04
C VAL A 7 -8.12 -5.96 -4.85
N LEU A 8 -6.82 -6.25 -4.86
CA LEU A 8 -6.09 -6.75 -3.71
C LEU A 8 -5.43 -5.58 -2.97
N VAL A 9 -5.69 -5.49 -1.66
CA VAL A 9 -5.04 -4.51 -0.79
C VAL A 9 -4.31 -5.25 0.32
N THR A 10 -2.98 -5.12 0.40
CA THR A 10 -2.19 -5.71 1.48
C THR A 10 -2.16 -4.79 2.71
N GLY A 11 -2.12 -5.39 3.92
CA GLY A 11 -2.16 -4.60 5.16
C GLY A 11 -3.49 -3.84 5.31
N SER A 12 -4.61 -4.48 4.98
CA SER A 12 -5.91 -3.82 4.85
C SER A 12 -6.80 -3.86 6.10
N ALA A 13 -6.31 -4.40 7.22
CA ALA A 13 -7.08 -4.50 8.47
C ALA A 13 -7.33 -3.14 9.14
N GLN A 14 -6.55 -2.10 8.81
CA GLN A 14 -6.64 -0.78 9.45
C GLN A 14 -6.00 0.34 8.60
N GLY A 15 -6.13 1.59 9.06
CA GLY A 15 -5.41 2.75 8.52
C GLY A 15 -5.63 2.97 7.02
N ILE A 16 -4.56 3.26 6.30
CA ILE A 16 -4.57 3.55 4.86
C ILE A 16 -5.13 2.37 4.06
N GLY A 17 -4.70 1.14 4.36
CA GLY A 17 -5.17 -0.05 3.64
C GLY A 17 -6.68 -0.28 3.77
N LYS A 18 -7.23 -0.12 4.98
CA LYS A 18 -8.68 -0.15 5.20
C LYS A 18 -9.41 0.92 4.39
N ALA A 19 -8.93 2.16 4.44
CA ALA A 19 -9.57 3.27 3.71
C ALA A 19 -9.56 3.04 2.19
N ILE A 20 -8.46 2.50 1.65
CA ILE A 20 -8.35 2.12 0.24
C ILE A 20 -9.38 1.04 -0.11
N ALA A 21 -9.45 -0.03 0.68
CA ALA A 21 -10.39 -1.13 0.45
C ALA A 21 -11.85 -0.63 0.42
N LEU A 22 -12.24 0.19 1.40
CA LEU A 22 -13.57 0.81 1.47
C LEU A 22 -13.84 1.75 0.28
N LYS A 23 -12.85 2.51 -0.16
CA LYS A 23 -13.00 3.42 -1.32
C LYS A 23 -13.29 2.64 -2.60
N PHE A 24 -12.56 1.56 -2.86
CA PHE A 24 -12.79 0.71 -4.03
C PHE A 24 -14.13 -0.04 -3.95
N ALA A 25 -14.52 -0.50 -2.77
CA ALA A 25 -15.82 -1.12 -2.54
C ALA A 25 -16.98 -0.17 -2.90
N LYS A 26 -16.92 1.09 -2.45
CA LYS A 26 -17.88 2.15 -2.83
C LYS A 26 -17.90 2.39 -4.35
N GLY A 27 -16.81 2.13 -5.04
CA GLY A 27 -16.71 2.19 -6.51
C GLY A 27 -17.24 0.94 -7.23
N GLY A 28 -17.72 -0.07 -6.50
CA GLY A 28 -18.30 -1.30 -7.03
C GLY A 28 -17.28 -2.42 -7.27
N ALA A 29 -16.03 -2.29 -6.80
CA ALA A 29 -15.03 -3.34 -6.92
C ALA A 29 -15.28 -4.50 -5.95
N LYS A 30 -14.88 -5.70 -6.32
CA LYS A 30 -14.71 -6.84 -5.41
C LYS A 30 -13.37 -6.75 -4.73
N ILE A 31 -13.31 -6.98 -3.43
CA ILE A 31 -12.11 -6.71 -2.63
C ILE A 31 -11.49 -8.00 -2.08
N ALA A 32 -10.23 -8.23 -2.42
CA ALA A 32 -9.37 -9.18 -1.74
C ALA A 32 -8.63 -8.44 -0.62
N LEU A 33 -8.99 -8.73 0.63
CA LEU A 33 -8.40 -8.14 1.81
C LEU A 33 -7.25 -9.03 2.30
N ASN A 34 -6.05 -8.49 2.43
CA ASN A 34 -4.94 -9.23 3.01
C ASN A 34 -4.41 -8.55 4.27
N ASP A 35 -4.14 -9.38 5.27
CA ASP A 35 -3.32 -9.07 6.43
C ASP A 35 -2.77 -10.37 7.04
N ILE A 36 -1.96 -10.27 8.10
CA ILE A 36 -1.47 -11.42 8.86
C ILE A 36 -2.57 -11.98 9.77
N GLU A 37 -2.49 -13.27 10.13
CA GLU A 37 -3.51 -13.98 10.94
C GLU A 37 -3.81 -13.25 12.27
N THR A 38 -2.83 -12.57 12.87
CA THR A 38 -3.03 -11.81 14.12
C THR A 38 -3.96 -10.61 13.95
N GLN A 39 -4.26 -10.18 12.72
CA GLN A 39 -5.20 -9.10 12.40
C GLN A 39 -6.58 -9.62 11.97
N LYS A 40 -6.85 -10.92 12.11
CA LYS A 40 -8.08 -11.57 11.64
C LYS A 40 -9.37 -10.85 12.06
N GLU A 41 -9.50 -10.55 13.34
CA GLU A 41 -10.71 -9.87 13.85
C GLU A 41 -10.94 -8.51 13.20
N ASN A 42 -9.87 -7.73 13.01
CA ASN A 42 -9.96 -6.42 12.36
C ASN A 42 -10.25 -6.57 10.87
N LEU A 43 -9.63 -7.53 10.20
CA LEU A 43 -9.85 -7.79 8.77
C LEU A 43 -11.30 -8.24 8.50
N GLU A 44 -11.87 -9.11 9.35
CA GLU A 44 -13.28 -9.54 9.25
C GLU A 44 -14.27 -8.39 9.52
N LYS A 45 -13.91 -7.41 10.39
CA LYS A 45 -14.71 -6.18 10.55
C LYS A 45 -14.72 -5.35 9.26
N VAL A 46 -13.56 -5.17 8.63
CA VAL A 46 -13.45 -4.44 7.35
C VAL A 46 -14.25 -5.15 6.26
N LYS A 47 -14.20 -6.48 6.20
CA LYS A 47 -15.01 -7.27 5.28
C LYS A 47 -16.51 -6.98 5.46
N LYS A 48 -17.01 -7.01 6.70
CA LYS A 48 -18.41 -6.70 6.99
C LYS A 48 -18.80 -5.29 6.55
N GLU A 49 -17.97 -4.29 6.85
CA GLU A 49 -18.20 -2.92 6.39
C GLU A 49 -18.30 -2.83 4.86
N ILE A 50 -17.51 -3.61 4.11
CA ILE A 50 -17.55 -3.68 2.64
C ILE A 50 -18.84 -4.37 2.17
N GLU A 51 -19.25 -5.44 2.82
CA GLU A 51 -20.49 -6.17 2.51
C GLU A 51 -21.74 -5.29 2.76
N GLU A 52 -21.73 -4.47 3.82
CA GLU A 52 -22.77 -3.47 4.10
C GLU A 52 -22.86 -2.37 3.03
N LEU A 53 -21.77 -2.09 2.32
CA LEU A 53 -21.74 -1.20 1.15
C LEU A 53 -22.30 -1.87 -0.13
N GLY A 54 -22.71 -3.15 -0.05
CA GLY A 54 -23.20 -3.92 -1.19
C GLY A 54 -22.11 -4.49 -2.10
N SER A 55 -20.85 -4.51 -1.65
CA SER A 55 -19.75 -5.07 -2.41
C SER A 55 -19.31 -6.43 -1.84
N GLN A 56 -18.64 -7.25 -2.66
CA GLN A 56 -18.09 -8.53 -2.26
C GLN A 56 -16.68 -8.36 -1.69
N ALA A 57 -16.38 -8.99 -0.54
CA ALA A 57 -15.04 -9.05 0.01
C ALA A 57 -14.69 -10.45 0.50
N LYS A 58 -13.41 -10.82 0.40
CA LYS A 58 -12.82 -12.02 1.01
C LYS A 58 -11.54 -11.68 1.74
N CYS A 59 -11.32 -12.33 2.88
CA CYS A 59 -10.10 -12.21 3.69
C CYS A 59 -9.10 -13.29 3.30
N TYR A 60 -7.84 -12.90 3.15
CA TYR A 60 -6.70 -13.77 2.87
C TYR A 60 -5.60 -13.49 3.87
N PHE A 61 -5.14 -14.53 4.56
CA PHE A 61 -4.12 -14.41 5.60
C PHE A 61 -2.77 -14.87 5.05
N ALA A 62 -1.87 -13.92 4.85
CA ALA A 62 -0.52 -14.16 4.37
C ALA A 62 0.44 -13.07 4.88
N ASP A 63 1.62 -13.49 5.34
CA ASP A 63 2.75 -12.62 5.59
C ASP A 63 3.43 -12.29 4.26
N VAL A 64 3.36 -11.03 3.83
CA VAL A 64 3.91 -10.59 2.54
C VAL A 64 5.42 -10.80 2.41
N SER A 65 6.14 -10.91 3.52
CA SER A 65 7.58 -11.22 3.52
C SER A 65 7.89 -12.65 3.07
N LYS A 66 6.89 -13.54 3.03
CA LYS A 66 7.02 -14.95 2.71
C LYS A 66 6.40 -15.27 1.35
N TYR A 67 7.24 -15.51 0.36
CA TYR A 67 6.80 -15.71 -1.02
C TYR A 67 5.77 -16.85 -1.16
N GLU A 68 5.97 -17.97 -0.48
CA GLU A 68 5.08 -19.14 -0.56
C GLU A 68 3.68 -18.84 0.01
N GLU A 69 3.59 -18.00 1.06
CA GLU A 69 2.29 -17.57 1.59
C GLU A 69 1.59 -16.64 0.60
N VAL A 70 2.34 -15.72 0.00
CA VAL A 70 1.82 -14.80 -1.03
C VAL A 70 1.38 -15.56 -2.28
N GLU A 71 2.18 -16.50 -2.77
CA GLU A 71 1.82 -17.32 -3.94
C GLU A 71 0.52 -18.10 -3.71
N ARG A 72 0.37 -18.72 -2.52
CA ARG A 72 -0.87 -19.40 -2.14
C ARG A 72 -2.05 -18.41 -2.14
N MET A 73 -1.90 -17.24 -1.51
CA MET A 73 -2.91 -16.19 -1.49
C MET A 73 -3.37 -15.79 -2.90
N ILE A 74 -2.44 -15.57 -3.83
CA ILE A 74 -2.79 -15.19 -5.20
C ILE A 74 -3.53 -16.32 -5.93
N LYS A 75 -3.14 -17.58 -5.74
CA LYS A 75 -3.87 -18.74 -6.28
C LYS A 75 -5.31 -18.84 -5.73
N GLU A 76 -5.50 -18.54 -4.45
CA GLU A 76 -6.83 -18.49 -3.84
C GLU A 76 -7.66 -17.33 -4.40
N ILE A 77 -7.07 -16.14 -4.61
CA ILE A 77 -7.74 -15.00 -5.25
C ILE A 77 -8.18 -15.35 -6.68
N GLU A 78 -7.30 -15.97 -7.45
CA GLU A 78 -7.61 -16.44 -8.81
C GLU A 78 -8.77 -17.42 -8.81
N LYS A 79 -8.76 -18.42 -7.92
CA LYS A 79 -9.84 -19.39 -7.76
C LYS A 79 -11.18 -18.72 -7.40
N ASP A 80 -11.15 -17.72 -6.51
CA ASP A 80 -12.33 -17.09 -5.95
C ASP A 80 -12.97 -16.04 -6.87
N PHE A 81 -12.14 -15.30 -7.59
CA PHE A 81 -12.58 -14.17 -8.41
C PHE A 81 -12.28 -14.31 -9.90
N GLY A 82 -11.39 -15.22 -10.30
CA GLY A 82 -10.99 -15.45 -11.70
C GLY A 82 -10.13 -14.36 -12.32
N ARG A 83 -9.84 -13.28 -11.59
CA ARG A 83 -9.09 -12.11 -12.09
C ARG A 83 -8.47 -11.28 -10.98
N LEU A 84 -7.51 -10.43 -11.33
CA LEU A 84 -6.99 -9.37 -10.46
C LEU A 84 -6.69 -8.14 -11.33
N ASP A 85 -7.34 -7.02 -11.05
CA ASP A 85 -7.24 -5.80 -11.85
C ASP A 85 -6.36 -4.74 -11.18
N VAL A 86 -6.34 -4.70 -9.85
CA VAL A 86 -5.54 -3.73 -9.10
C VAL A 86 -4.84 -4.43 -7.95
N LEU A 87 -3.53 -4.27 -7.87
CA LEU A 87 -2.73 -4.61 -6.70
C LEU A 87 -2.31 -3.34 -5.97
N VAL A 88 -2.66 -3.23 -4.69
CA VAL A 88 -2.19 -2.17 -3.81
C VAL A 88 -1.24 -2.76 -2.77
N ASN A 89 0.05 -2.52 -2.95
CA ASN A 89 1.10 -2.86 -1.98
C ASN A 89 1.12 -1.81 -0.88
N ASN A 90 0.40 -2.06 0.23
CA ASN A 90 0.28 -1.14 1.35
C ASN A 90 0.85 -1.71 2.65
N ALA A 91 0.99 -3.02 2.80
CA ALA A 91 1.58 -3.62 4.00
C ALA A 91 2.95 -3.00 4.32
N GLY A 92 3.17 -2.67 5.58
CA GLY A 92 4.43 -2.10 6.04
C GLY A 92 4.46 -1.90 7.55
N ILE A 93 5.66 -1.80 8.09
CA ILE A 93 5.93 -1.61 9.52
C ILE A 93 7.00 -0.55 9.76
N ILE A 94 7.07 -0.06 10.99
CA ILE A 94 8.12 0.84 11.46
C ILE A 94 8.89 0.14 12.60
N ARG A 95 10.22 0.26 12.57
CA ARG A 95 11.14 -0.13 13.65
C ARG A 95 12.24 0.92 13.74
N ASP A 96 11.91 2.02 14.43
CA ASP A 96 12.76 3.21 14.48
C ASP A 96 13.86 3.07 15.51
N ALA A 97 15.08 3.30 15.08
CA ALA A 97 16.27 3.43 15.92
C ALA A 97 17.36 4.17 15.15
N THR A 98 18.24 4.90 15.86
CA THR A 98 19.48 5.38 15.24
C THR A 98 20.32 4.19 14.76
N LEU A 99 21.11 4.35 13.71
CA LEU A 99 21.91 3.25 13.14
C LEU A 99 22.79 2.56 14.21
N ALA A 100 23.36 3.33 15.13
CA ALA A 100 24.18 2.80 16.23
C ALA A 100 23.42 1.90 17.21
N LYS A 101 22.09 2.05 17.31
CA LYS A 101 21.21 1.28 18.22
C LYS A 101 20.31 0.29 17.49
N MET A 102 20.23 0.36 16.18
CA MET A 102 19.40 -0.53 15.37
C MET A 102 19.97 -1.94 15.38
N ASN A 103 19.16 -2.92 15.78
CA ASN A 103 19.55 -4.32 15.67
C ASN A 103 19.33 -4.85 14.25
N ILE A 104 20.01 -5.95 13.92
CA ILE A 104 19.97 -6.53 12.57
C ILE A 104 18.57 -7.09 12.25
N GLU A 105 17.87 -7.60 13.24
CA GLU A 105 16.51 -8.17 13.08
C GLU A 105 15.50 -7.10 12.71
N ASP A 106 15.56 -5.90 13.32
CA ASP A 106 14.67 -4.78 12.98
C ASP A 106 14.96 -4.23 11.58
N TRP A 107 16.24 -4.17 11.17
CA TRP A 107 16.61 -3.85 9.80
C TRP A 107 15.99 -4.87 8.83
N LYS A 108 16.30 -6.16 9.02
CA LYS A 108 15.79 -7.24 8.14
C LYS A 108 14.28 -7.22 8.08
N LYS A 109 13.60 -7.15 9.22
CA LYS A 109 12.14 -7.21 9.28
C LYS A 109 11.48 -6.09 8.49
N VAL A 110 12.01 -4.86 8.54
CA VAL A 110 11.49 -3.73 7.76
C VAL A 110 11.75 -3.95 6.27
N ILE A 111 12.96 -4.35 5.87
CA ILE A 111 13.28 -4.64 4.47
C ILE A 111 12.42 -5.79 3.93
N ASP A 112 12.26 -6.87 4.71
CA ASP A 112 11.51 -8.06 4.28
C ASP A 112 10.01 -7.75 4.08
N ILE A 113 9.41 -6.95 4.96
CA ILE A 113 7.98 -6.62 4.83
C ILE A 113 7.77 -5.48 3.83
N ASP A 114 8.48 -4.35 4.00
CA ASP A 114 8.17 -3.10 3.30
C ASP A 114 8.73 -3.04 1.87
N LEU A 115 9.76 -3.84 1.55
CA LEU A 115 10.37 -3.88 0.21
C LEU A 115 10.25 -5.27 -0.43
N THR A 116 10.75 -6.32 0.24
CA THR A 116 10.65 -7.69 -0.30
C THR A 116 9.19 -8.13 -0.44
N GLY A 117 8.33 -7.73 0.50
CA GLY A 117 6.89 -7.98 0.42
C GLY A 117 6.22 -7.35 -0.81
N VAL A 118 6.63 -6.13 -1.19
CA VAL A 118 6.17 -5.48 -2.43
C VAL A 118 6.59 -6.30 -3.66
N PHE A 119 7.84 -6.76 -3.70
CA PHE A 119 8.32 -7.65 -4.76
C PHE A 119 7.53 -8.96 -4.79
N ASN A 120 7.35 -9.63 -3.66
CA ASN A 120 6.64 -10.91 -3.56
C ASN A 120 5.21 -10.82 -4.09
N CYS A 121 4.45 -9.84 -3.59
CA CYS A 121 3.05 -9.63 -4.02
C CYS A 121 2.98 -9.31 -5.51
N THR A 122 3.85 -8.43 -5.99
CA THR A 122 3.90 -8.05 -7.40
C THR A 122 4.27 -9.24 -8.28
N LYS A 123 5.31 -10.00 -7.92
CA LYS A 123 5.79 -11.15 -8.68
C LYS A 123 4.72 -12.24 -8.80
N ALA A 124 4.06 -12.58 -7.69
CA ALA A 124 3.02 -13.59 -7.67
C ALA A 124 1.74 -13.13 -8.45
N ALA A 125 1.36 -11.87 -8.31
CA ALA A 125 0.17 -11.32 -8.98
C ALA A 125 0.38 -11.01 -10.47
N LEU A 126 1.63 -10.96 -10.95
CA LEU A 126 1.99 -10.47 -12.28
C LEU A 126 1.23 -11.14 -13.43
N PRO A 127 1.04 -12.48 -13.47
CA PRO A 127 0.28 -13.12 -14.56
C PRO A 127 -1.15 -12.61 -14.65
N LEU A 128 -1.84 -12.47 -13.51
CA LEU A 128 -3.23 -11.98 -13.47
C LEU A 128 -3.32 -10.49 -13.83
N ILE A 129 -2.39 -9.67 -13.34
CA ILE A 129 -2.33 -8.24 -13.66
C ILE A 129 -2.09 -8.02 -15.17
N ILE A 130 -1.19 -8.77 -15.78
CA ILE A 130 -0.93 -8.67 -17.24
C ILE A 130 -2.16 -9.12 -18.03
N ALA A 131 -2.76 -10.26 -17.68
CA ALA A 131 -3.93 -10.79 -18.37
C ALA A 131 -5.14 -9.81 -18.35
N ASN A 132 -5.23 -8.96 -17.33
CA ASN A 132 -6.32 -8.00 -17.17
C ASN A 132 -5.93 -6.55 -17.50
N GLN A 133 -4.71 -6.30 -18.01
CA GLN A 133 -4.15 -4.97 -18.26
C GLN A 133 -4.34 -4.06 -17.03
N GLY A 134 -3.98 -4.60 -15.86
CA GLY A 134 -4.30 -4.03 -14.57
C GLY A 134 -3.36 -2.91 -14.12
N ASN A 135 -3.43 -2.59 -12.83
CA ASN A 135 -2.64 -1.53 -12.21
C ASN A 135 -1.94 -2.03 -10.95
N ILE A 136 -0.73 -1.53 -10.72
CA ILE A 136 0.03 -1.77 -9.49
C ILE A 136 0.29 -0.42 -8.83
N ILE A 137 -0.12 -0.26 -7.57
CA ILE A 137 0.12 0.96 -6.80
C ILE A 137 0.80 0.58 -5.50
N SER A 138 1.96 1.16 -5.23
CA SER A 138 2.75 0.87 -4.03
C SER A 138 2.79 2.08 -3.10
N ILE A 139 2.57 1.85 -1.81
CA ILE A 139 2.64 2.90 -0.80
C ILE A 139 4.09 3.02 -0.33
N SER A 140 4.77 4.05 -0.84
CA SER A 140 6.07 4.51 -0.39
C SER A 140 5.91 5.45 0.82
N SER A 141 6.73 6.47 0.91
CA SER A 141 6.69 7.55 1.92
C SER A 141 7.59 8.70 1.46
N ILE A 142 7.30 9.91 1.92
CA ILE A 142 8.26 11.04 1.79
C ILE A 142 9.60 10.72 2.46
N VAL A 143 9.61 9.83 3.46
CA VAL A 143 10.85 9.35 4.11
C VAL A 143 11.74 8.58 3.13
N GLY A 144 11.16 7.91 2.13
CA GLY A 144 11.92 7.26 1.04
C GLY A 144 12.61 8.25 0.10
N GLU A 145 12.15 9.48 0.04
CA GLU A 145 12.75 10.55 -0.80
C GLU A 145 13.77 11.40 -0.03
N ARG A 146 13.48 11.70 1.24
CA ARG A 146 14.21 12.70 2.04
C ARG A 146 15.03 12.11 3.16
N GLY A 147 14.77 10.85 3.53
CA GLY A 147 15.27 10.27 4.78
C GLY A 147 14.54 10.83 6.01
N ASN A 148 14.77 10.20 7.14
CA ASN A 148 14.35 10.72 8.44
C ASN A 148 15.28 10.19 9.54
N PHE A 149 15.52 10.98 10.57
CA PHE A 149 16.33 10.58 11.71
C PHE A 149 15.76 9.33 12.38
N GLY A 150 16.61 8.33 12.60
CA GLY A 150 16.22 7.07 13.24
C GLY A 150 15.45 6.08 12.33
N GLN A 151 15.35 6.32 11.02
CA GLN A 151 14.57 5.51 10.09
C GLN A 151 15.40 5.02 8.89
N THR A 152 16.66 4.68 9.10
CA THR A 152 17.54 4.25 7.99
C THR A 152 17.02 2.99 7.27
N ASN A 153 16.44 2.01 8.01
CA ASN A 153 15.79 0.82 7.47
C ASN A 153 14.52 1.17 6.65
N TYR A 154 13.64 1.97 7.23
CA TYR A 154 12.39 2.39 6.59
C TYR A 154 12.64 3.27 5.37
N ALA A 155 13.56 4.23 5.47
CA ALA A 155 13.97 5.08 4.36
C ALA A 155 14.52 4.24 3.19
N ALA A 156 15.40 3.28 3.48
CA ALA A 156 15.95 2.37 2.47
C ALA A 156 14.85 1.54 1.78
N ALA A 157 13.92 0.97 2.55
CA ALA A 157 12.80 0.20 2.00
C ALA A 157 11.89 1.07 1.11
N LYS A 158 11.49 2.26 1.60
CA LYS A 158 10.59 3.15 0.87
C LYS A 158 11.25 3.80 -0.36
N ALA A 159 12.55 4.08 -0.32
CA ALA A 159 13.34 4.46 -1.49
C ALA A 159 13.44 3.32 -2.51
N GLY A 160 13.62 2.08 -2.03
CA GLY A 160 13.61 0.89 -2.87
C GLY A 160 12.31 0.72 -3.66
N ILE A 161 11.15 0.98 -3.04
CA ILE A 161 9.84 0.98 -3.73
C ILE A 161 9.81 1.98 -4.89
N ILE A 162 10.40 3.18 -4.71
CA ILE A 162 10.46 4.22 -5.76
C ILE A 162 11.24 3.71 -6.97
N GLY A 163 12.44 3.13 -6.74
CA GLY A 163 13.26 2.55 -7.80
C GLY A 163 12.57 1.38 -8.49
N PHE A 164 11.97 0.46 -7.71
CA PHE A 164 11.21 -0.68 -8.20
C PHE A 164 10.04 -0.25 -9.09
N THR A 165 9.24 0.72 -8.65
CA THR A 165 8.11 1.28 -9.41
C THR A 165 8.54 1.79 -10.78
N LYS A 166 9.61 2.60 -10.84
CA LYS A 166 10.12 3.18 -12.09
C LYS A 166 10.63 2.14 -13.08
N SER A 167 11.30 1.11 -12.59
CA SER A 167 11.82 0.01 -13.42
C SER A 167 10.66 -0.84 -13.94
N LEU A 168 9.75 -1.25 -13.06
CA LEU A 168 8.64 -2.11 -13.41
C LEU A 168 7.66 -1.44 -14.39
N ALA A 169 7.44 -0.12 -14.27
CA ALA A 169 6.64 0.64 -15.23
C ALA A 169 7.18 0.52 -16.67
N LYS A 170 8.51 0.54 -16.84
CA LYS A 170 9.15 0.37 -18.15
C LYS A 170 8.99 -1.06 -18.69
N GLU A 171 9.06 -2.07 -17.83
CA GLU A 171 8.91 -3.46 -18.21
C GLU A 171 7.47 -3.80 -18.63
N LEU A 172 6.49 -3.26 -17.91
CA LEU A 172 5.10 -3.65 -18.02
C LEU A 172 4.28 -2.76 -18.97
N GLY A 173 4.78 -1.60 -19.37
CA GLY A 173 4.07 -0.69 -20.27
C GLY A 173 3.63 -1.33 -21.60
N ARG A 174 4.46 -2.23 -22.15
CA ARG A 174 4.12 -2.99 -23.37
C ARG A 174 2.92 -3.92 -23.22
N PHE A 175 2.52 -4.24 -22.00
CA PHE A 175 1.34 -5.05 -21.69
C PHE A 175 0.12 -4.20 -21.30
N GLY A 176 0.20 -2.88 -21.40
CA GLY A 176 -0.87 -1.98 -20.96
C GLY A 176 -1.02 -1.87 -19.45
N VAL A 177 -0.05 -2.36 -18.66
CA VAL A 177 -0.07 -2.31 -17.20
C VAL A 177 0.59 -1.02 -16.72
N ARG A 178 -0.10 -0.30 -15.84
CA ARG A 178 0.45 0.90 -15.20
C ARG A 178 0.97 0.61 -13.80
N VAL A 179 2.09 1.19 -13.44
CA VAL A 179 2.76 1.00 -12.15
C VAL A 179 3.13 2.35 -11.58
N ASN A 180 2.57 2.71 -10.42
CA ASN A 180 2.82 3.97 -9.76
C ASN A 180 3.09 3.79 -8.26
N ALA A 181 3.71 4.78 -7.64
CA ALA A 181 3.87 4.85 -6.19
C ALA A 181 3.25 6.14 -5.64
N ILE A 182 2.86 6.09 -4.39
CA ILE A 182 2.42 7.24 -3.62
C ILE A 182 3.39 7.41 -2.46
N ALA A 183 3.76 8.64 -2.15
CA ALA A 183 4.61 9.00 -1.01
C ALA A 183 3.81 9.84 0.01
N PRO A 184 3.09 9.19 0.96
CA PRO A 184 2.40 9.91 2.01
C PRO A 184 3.36 10.62 2.96
N GLY A 185 2.91 11.78 3.48
CA GLY A 185 3.46 12.41 4.66
C GLY A 185 2.87 11.82 5.94
N PHE A 186 2.63 12.65 6.97
CA PHE A 186 1.94 12.23 8.18
C PHE A 186 0.44 12.05 7.92
N ILE A 187 -0.05 10.82 8.09
CA ILE A 187 -1.45 10.42 7.93
C ILE A 187 -1.99 9.93 9.28
N GLU A 188 -3.21 10.32 9.65
CA GLU A 188 -3.89 9.89 10.88
C GLU A 188 -4.19 8.38 10.82
N THR A 189 -3.38 7.58 11.50
CA THR A 189 -3.46 6.10 11.53
C THR A 189 -3.03 5.58 12.89
N PRO A 190 -3.34 4.33 13.26
CA PRO A 190 -2.80 3.71 14.47
C PRO A 190 -1.26 3.70 14.54
N MET A 191 -0.58 3.79 13.41
CA MET A 191 0.88 3.90 13.34
C MET A 191 1.36 5.28 13.84
N THR A 192 0.71 6.36 13.41
CA THR A 192 1.05 7.74 13.78
C THR A 192 0.50 8.15 15.15
N GLU A 193 -0.50 7.45 15.69
CA GLU A 193 -0.99 7.66 17.06
C GLU A 193 0.11 7.46 18.10
N LYS A 194 1.04 6.54 17.85
CA LYS A 194 2.16 6.20 18.74
C LYS A 194 3.32 7.22 18.71
N VAL A 195 3.28 8.18 17.79
CA VAL A 195 4.31 9.22 17.67
C VAL A 195 4.15 10.20 18.85
N PRO A 196 5.24 10.61 19.52
CA PRO A 196 5.20 11.60 20.61
C PRO A 196 4.50 12.89 20.19
N GLU A 197 3.75 13.50 21.13
CA GLU A 197 2.94 14.69 20.82
C GLU A 197 3.77 15.87 20.34
N GLU A 198 4.97 16.05 20.88
CA GLU A 198 5.91 17.09 20.45
C GLU A 198 6.28 16.97 18.98
N VAL A 199 6.50 15.71 18.52
CA VAL A 199 6.80 15.41 17.11
C VAL A 199 5.57 15.68 16.23
N LYS A 200 4.37 15.35 16.70
CA LYS A 200 3.11 15.64 15.98
C LYS A 200 2.91 17.14 15.81
N VAL A 201 3.12 17.92 16.88
CA VAL A 201 3.02 19.39 16.82
C VAL A 201 4.01 19.97 15.83
N MET A 202 5.28 19.48 15.88
CA MET A 202 6.31 19.93 14.95
C MET A 202 5.97 19.56 13.49
N ALA A 203 5.54 18.33 13.25
CA ALA A 203 5.16 17.88 11.92
C ALA A 203 3.99 18.69 11.34
N LYS A 204 2.97 19.01 12.16
CA LYS A 204 1.87 19.91 11.73
C LYS A 204 2.38 21.30 11.38
N LYS A 205 3.32 21.86 12.13
CA LYS A 205 3.91 23.20 11.83
C LYS A 205 4.71 23.21 10.53
N LEU A 206 5.37 22.09 10.21
CA LEU A 206 6.16 21.95 8.98
C LEU A 206 5.29 21.62 7.76
N THR A 207 4.10 21.08 7.99
CA THR A 207 3.15 20.80 6.90
C THR A 207 2.49 22.10 6.44
N ALA A 208 2.59 22.45 5.16
CA ALA A 208 2.02 23.70 4.63
C ALA A 208 0.50 23.82 4.87
N LEU A 209 -0.24 22.69 4.84
CA LEU A 209 -1.67 22.65 5.19
C LEU A 209 -1.96 22.64 6.69
N GLY A 210 -0.95 22.64 7.56
CA GLY A 210 -1.09 22.77 9.02
C GLY A 210 -1.75 21.60 9.74
N ARG A 211 -1.93 20.45 9.07
CA ARG A 211 -2.61 19.26 9.61
C ARG A 211 -2.01 17.96 9.08
N PHE A 212 -2.33 16.87 9.72
CA PHE A 212 -2.13 15.55 9.13
C PHE A 212 -3.15 15.27 8.03
N GLY A 213 -2.76 14.43 7.07
CA GLY A 213 -3.68 13.88 6.10
C GLY A 213 -4.56 12.80 6.71
N LYS A 214 -5.72 12.56 6.11
CA LYS A 214 -6.63 11.46 6.48
C LYS A 214 -6.37 10.25 5.59
N PRO A 215 -6.59 9.01 6.07
CA PRO A 215 -6.48 7.81 5.24
C PRO A 215 -7.30 7.87 3.96
N GLU A 216 -8.48 8.51 4.01
CA GLU A 216 -9.38 8.68 2.87
C GLU A 216 -8.77 9.57 1.77
N GLU A 217 -7.92 10.54 2.13
CA GLU A 217 -7.23 11.38 1.16
C GLU A 217 -6.22 10.55 0.36
N VAL A 218 -5.48 9.65 1.03
CA VAL A 218 -4.59 8.69 0.35
C VAL A 218 -5.41 7.73 -0.52
N ALA A 219 -6.52 7.20 0.00
CA ALA A 219 -7.40 6.30 -0.74
C ALA A 219 -7.98 6.94 -2.01
N ASN A 220 -8.29 8.25 -1.97
CA ASN A 220 -8.76 8.99 -3.15
C ASN A 220 -7.69 9.04 -4.24
N LEU A 221 -6.42 9.27 -3.88
CA LEU A 221 -5.32 9.31 -4.85
C LEU A 221 -5.04 7.91 -5.44
N VAL A 222 -5.06 6.85 -4.60
CA VAL A 222 -4.93 5.46 -5.07
C VAL A 222 -6.04 5.13 -6.06
N TYR A 223 -7.27 5.48 -5.74
CA TYR A 223 -8.45 5.25 -6.58
C TYR A 223 -8.35 5.96 -7.93
N PHE A 224 -7.92 7.23 -7.93
CA PHE A 224 -7.67 8.00 -9.16
C PHE A 224 -6.58 7.33 -10.00
N LEU A 225 -5.43 6.99 -9.41
CA LEU A 225 -4.32 6.37 -10.14
C LEU A 225 -4.67 5.00 -10.74
N ALA A 226 -5.59 4.26 -10.11
CA ALA A 226 -6.08 2.98 -10.64
C ALA A 226 -7.14 3.15 -11.74
N SER A 227 -7.72 4.34 -11.91
CA SER A 227 -8.80 4.60 -12.86
C SER A 227 -8.30 4.91 -14.27
N GLU A 228 -9.22 4.90 -15.24
CA GLU A 228 -8.97 5.31 -16.63
C GLU A 228 -8.63 6.81 -16.77
N GLU A 229 -9.04 7.62 -15.79
CA GLU A 229 -8.68 9.05 -15.74
C GLU A 229 -7.17 9.26 -15.60
N ALA A 230 -6.44 8.26 -15.08
CA ALA A 230 -4.99 8.25 -14.96
C ALA A 230 -4.30 7.39 -16.05
N SER A 231 -4.96 7.13 -17.19
CA SER A 231 -4.49 6.20 -18.23
C SER A 231 -3.12 6.53 -18.83
N PHE A 232 -2.66 7.77 -18.71
CA PHE A 232 -1.34 8.18 -19.20
C PHE A 232 -0.31 8.41 -18.08
N ILE A 233 -0.61 7.91 -16.85
CA ILE A 233 0.28 8.04 -15.68
C ILE A 233 0.85 6.65 -15.35
N THR A 234 2.16 6.46 -15.57
CA THR A 234 2.92 5.28 -15.16
C THR A 234 4.35 5.65 -14.81
N GLY A 235 4.96 4.95 -13.85
CA GLY A 235 6.29 5.24 -13.32
C GLY A 235 6.35 6.49 -12.41
N ALA A 236 5.21 7.09 -12.10
CA ALA A 236 5.13 8.27 -11.24
C ALA A 236 5.27 7.91 -9.76
N VAL A 237 5.84 8.86 -9.02
CA VAL A 237 5.83 8.89 -7.55
C VAL A 237 5.12 10.18 -7.16
N ILE A 238 3.97 10.07 -6.50
CA ILE A 238 3.14 11.24 -6.19
C ILE A 238 3.08 11.45 -4.68
N ASN A 239 3.55 12.62 -4.24
CA ASN A 239 3.52 12.99 -2.83
C ASN A 239 2.09 13.39 -2.43
N ILE A 240 1.67 12.90 -1.26
CA ILE A 240 0.43 13.28 -0.60
C ILE A 240 0.74 13.60 0.86
N ASP A 241 1.30 14.76 1.08
CA ASP A 241 1.98 15.12 2.32
C ASP A 241 1.59 16.51 2.86
N GLY A 242 0.63 17.17 2.22
CA GLY A 242 0.19 18.51 2.61
C GLY A 242 1.26 19.58 2.46
N GLY A 243 2.26 19.36 1.59
CA GLY A 243 3.38 20.27 1.39
C GLY A 243 4.48 20.13 2.46
N LEU A 244 4.60 19.00 3.12
CA LEU A 244 5.67 18.74 4.10
C LEU A 244 7.04 18.57 3.41
N SER A 245 7.07 18.17 2.15
CA SER A 245 8.30 17.85 1.41
C SER A 245 8.84 19.01 0.55
N ILE A 246 8.19 20.16 0.54
CA ILE A 246 8.62 21.37 -0.17
C ILE A 246 9.36 22.36 0.71
#